data_7032e0ee2cb73b41a21da673e836de22
#
_entry.id   7032e0ee2cb73b41a21da673e836de22
#
_cell.length_a   1.000
_cell.length_b   1.000
_cell.length_c   1.000
_cell.angle_alpha   90.00
_cell.angle_beta   90.00
_cell.angle_gamma   90.00
#
_symmetry.space_group_name_H-M   'P 1'
#
loop_
_entity.id
_entity.type
_entity.pdbx_description
1 polymer ?
#
loop_
_entity_poly.entity_id
_entity_poly.type
_entity_poly.pdbx_seq_one_letter_code
_entity_poly.pdbx_strand_id
1 'polypeptide(L)'
;MTKPATKMSLKPKPVNTALPPTNRGIGVGGWFKRILLIVIACFVAFHVIVAALLVVWKTQPINNSMFMILYRLGNFAPVSQTWVDDNQISVNVKRAAIASEDANFINHAGFDVQGIENAIKKNEKAGAISAGGSTISQQLAKNLFLSKFLSNNLLLKNKK
;
A
#
# COMPACT_ATOMS: atom_id res chain seq x y z
N MET A 1 85.41 56.52 2.37
CA MET A 1 84.96 55.36 3.23
C MET A 1 83.56 55.09 2.97
N THR A 2 83.23 54.13 2.11
CA THR A 2 81.86 53.73 1.70
C THR A 2 81.48 52.48 2.44
N LYS A 3 80.42 52.59 3.17
CA LYS A 3 79.79 51.51 3.98
C LYS A 3 79.06 50.50 3.07
N PRO A 4 79.26 49.17 3.20
CA PRO A 4 78.56 48.20 2.35
C PRO A 4 77.15 48.03 2.80
N ALA A 5 76.21 47.95 1.80
CA ALA A 5 74.79 47.70 2.00
C ALA A 5 74.52 46.23 2.40
N THR A 6 73.84 46.07 3.51
CA THR A 6 73.38 44.75 4.02
C THR A 6 72.26 44.20 3.13
N LYS A 7 72.49 43.08 2.43
CA LYS A 7 71.44 42.33 1.68
C LYS A 7 70.48 41.66 2.67
N MET A 8 69.26 42.15 2.74
CA MET A 8 68.15 41.55 3.50
C MET A 8 67.64 40.36 2.76
N SER A 9 67.92 39.16 3.23
CA SER A 9 67.41 37.90 2.69
C SER A 9 65.93 37.69 3.14
N LEU A 10 65.01 37.95 2.24
CA LEU A 10 63.57 37.61 2.44
C LEU A 10 63.41 36.12 2.26
N LYS A 11 63.22 35.35 3.33
CA LYS A 11 62.75 33.97 3.25
C LYS A 11 61.34 33.97 2.73
N PRO A 12 61.03 33.16 1.69
CA PRO A 12 59.67 33.05 1.21
C PRO A 12 58.75 32.39 2.28
N LYS A 13 57.58 33.00 2.47
CA LYS A 13 56.53 32.52 3.39
C LYS A 13 55.97 31.20 2.85
N PRO A 14 55.82 30.15 3.69
CA PRO A 14 55.23 28.90 3.20
C PRO A 14 53.79 29.13 2.70
N VAL A 15 53.55 28.83 1.43
CA VAL A 15 52.22 28.84 0.84
C VAL A 15 51.50 27.62 1.35
N ASN A 16 50.49 27.87 2.17
CA ASN A 16 49.64 26.82 2.71
C ASN A 16 48.69 26.34 1.60
N THR A 17 49.14 25.37 0.80
CA THR A 17 48.35 24.68 -0.24
C THR A 17 47.45 23.61 0.39
N ALA A 18 46.63 23.97 1.40
CA ALA A 18 45.54 23.12 1.81
C ALA A 18 44.50 23.16 0.70
N LEU A 19 44.40 22.07 -0.06
CA LEU A 19 43.31 21.86 -1.03
C LEU A 19 41.98 22.03 -0.31
N PRO A 20 41.01 22.75 -0.89
CA PRO A 20 39.67 22.82 -0.31
C PRO A 20 39.08 21.41 -0.17
N PRO A 21 38.29 21.15 0.89
CA PRO A 21 37.69 19.85 1.09
C PRO A 21 36.89 19.49 -0.16
N THR A 22 37.27 18.41 -0.81
CA THR A 22 36.51 17.86 -1.95
C THR A 22 35.12 17.54 -1.46
N ASN A 23 34.15 18.33 -1.88
CA ASN A 23 32.74 18.07 -1.66
C ASN A 23 32.45 16.74 -2.38
N ARG A 24 32.53 15.62 -1.64
CA ARG A 24 32.15 14.30 -2.15
C ARG A 24 30.66 14.33 -2.37
N GLY A 25 30.24 14.81 -3.52
CA GLY A 25 28.90 14.68 -4.00
C GLY A 25 28.48 13.23 -3.84
N ILE A 26 27.28 13.01 -3.32
CA ILE A 26 26.74 11.67 -3.15
C ILE A 26 26.74 11.04 -4.54
N GLY A 27 27.65 10.11 -4.79
CA GLY A 27 27.74 9.42 -6.08
C GLY A 27 26.40 8.78 -6.43
N VAL A 28 26.11 8.61 -7.72
CA VAL A 28 24.85 8.04 -8.25
C VAL A 28 24.43 6.75 -7.50
N GLY A 29 25.39 5.92 -7.10
CA GLY A 29 25.16 4.73 -6.27
C GLY A 29 24.65 5.02 -4.85
N GLY A 30 25.07 6.17 -4.25
CA GLY A 30 24.60 6.58 -2.92
C GLY A 30 23.15 7.07 -2.93
N TRP A 31 22.77 7.77 -3.99
CA TRP A 31 21.39 8.23 -4.19
C TRP A 31 20.42 7.05 -4.44
N PHE A 32 20.82 6.11 -5.28
CA PHE A 32 20.04 4.88 -5.55
C PHE A 32 19.79 4.05 -4.28
N LYS A 33 20.84 3.85 -3.45
CA LYS A 33 20.70 3.16 -2.15
C LYS A 33 19.72 3.89 -1.22
N ARG A 34 19.74 5.23 -1.18
CA ARG A 34 18.79 6.01 -0.36
C ARG A 34 17.36 5.85 -0.84
N ILE A 35 17.11 5.93 -2.15
CA ILE A 35 15.77 5.71 -2.71
C ILE A 35 15.29 4.30 -2.38
N LEU A 36 16.13 3.29 -2.59
CA LEU A 36 15.78 1.90 -2.28
C LEU A 36 15.40 1.75 -0.80
N LEU A 37 16.18 2.33 0.11
CA LEU A 37 15.87 2.30 1.55
C LEU A 37 14.54 3.00 1.87
N ILE A 38 14.26 4.14 1.24
CA ILE A 38 12.99 4.86 1.42
C ILE A 38 11.82 3.99 0.92
N VAL A 39 11.95 3.38 -0.25
CA VAL A 39 10.91 2.48 -0.81
C VAL A 39 10.65 1.30 0.14
N ILE A 40 11.71 0.65 0.63
CA ILE A 40 11.58 -0.44 1.60
C ILE A 40 10.93 0.05 2.90
N ALA A 41 11.35 1.19 3.42
CA ALA A 41 10.78 1.76 4.64
C ALA A 41 9.29 2.09 4.48
N CYS A 42 8.89 2.70 3.36
CA CYS A 42 7.49 2.96 3.03
C CYS A 42 6.68 1.66 2.89
N PHE A 43 7.26 0.65 2.25
CA PHE A 43 6.62 -0.66 2.11
C PHE A 43 6.38 -1.32 3.48
N VAL A 44 7.39 -1.34 4.35
CA VAL A 44 7.27 -1.90 5.71
C VAL A 44 6.25 -1.09 6.53
N ALA A 45 6.34 0.25 6.50
CA ALA A 45 5.42 1.12 7.22
C ALA A 45 3.95 0.88 6.78
N PHE A 46 3.71 0.75 5.48
CA PHE A 46 2.39 0.42 4.94
C PHE A 46 1.85 -0.90 5.54
N HIS A 47 2.66 -1.96 5.55
CA HIS A 47 2.22 -3.25 6.09
C HIS A 47 1.97 -3.21 7.60
N VAL A 48 2.81 -2.47 8.35
CA VAL A 48 2.61 -2.27 9.79
C VAL A 48 1.30 -1.53 10.07
N ILE A 49 1.01 -0.48 9.29
CA ILE A 49 -0.26 0.28 9.42
C ILE A 49 -1.45 -0.63 9.11
N VAL A 50 -1.40 -1.40 8.02
CA VAL A 50 -2.48 -2.34 7.66
C VAL A 50 -2.69 -3.38 8.76
N ALA A 51 -1.62 -3.97 9.28
CA ALA A 51 -1.69 -4.94 10.38
C ALA A 51 -2.30 -4.32 11.64
N ALA A 52 -1.88 -3.11 12.01
CA ALA A 52 -2.44 -2.39 13.15
C ALA A 52 -3.95 -2.10 12.98
N LEU A 53 -4.37 -1.67 11.78
CA LEU A 53 -5.79 -1.45 11.47
C LEU A 53 -6.60 -2.74 11.58
N LEU A 54 -6.08 -3.87 11.10
CA LEU A 54 -6.75 -5.17 11.21
C LEU A 54 -6.93 -5.59 12.67
N VAL A 55 -5.92 -5.35 13.53
CA VAL A 55 -6.02 -5.63 14.97
C VAL A 55 -7.09 -4.75 15.62
N VAL A 56 -7.12 -3.45 15.31
CA VAL A 56 -8.13 -2.52 15.84
C VAL A 56 -9.54 -2.92 15.39
N TRP A 57 -9.72 -3.23 14.10
CA TRP A 57 -11.02 -3.62 13.54
C TRP A 57 -11.51 -5.01 13.99
N LYS A 58 -10.66 -5.79 14.64
CA LYS A 58 -11.10 -7.02 15.28
C LYS A 58 -12.03 -6.77 16.47
N THR A 59 -11.90 -5.63 17.15
CA THR A 59 -12.63 -5.28 18.37
C THR A 59 -13.47 -4.02 18.26
N GLN A 60 -13.22 -3.19 17.26
CA GLN A 60 -13.90 -1.92 17.06
C GLN A 60 -14.70 -1.91 15.75
N PRO A 61 -15.86 -1.25 15.73
CA PRO A 61 -16.65 -1.07 14.51
C PRO A 61 -15.86 -0.35 13.42
N ILE A 62 -16.01 -0.78 12.17
CA ILE A 62 -15.37 -0.17 11.01
C ILE A 62 -16.16 1.06 10.56
N ASN A 63 -15.79 2.23 11.07
CA ASN A 63 -16.47 3.49 10.76
C ASN A 63 -15.91 4.19 9.52
N ASN A 64 -14.76 3.76 9.01
CA ASN A 64 -14.05 4.39 7.90
C ASN A 64 -13.40 3.33 7.00
N SER A 65 -14.16 2.80 6.04
CA SER A 65 -13.59 2.07 4.91
C SER A 65 -13.22 3.04 3.79
N MET A 66 -12.39 2.62 2.85
CA MET A 66 -12.05 3.44 1.68
C MET A 66 -13.32 3.85 0.90
N PHE A 67 -14.29 2.96 0.76
CA PHE A 67 -15.57 3.28 0.12
C PHE A 67 -16.34 4.36 0.88
N MET A 68 -16.39 4.30 2.20
CA MET A 68 -17.09 5.31 3.02
C MET A 68 -16.41 6.67 2.92
N ILE A 69 -15.07 6.70 2.96
CA ILE A 69 -14.29 7.93 2.82
C ILE A 69 -14.56 8.57 1.46
N LEU A 70 -14.47 7.80 0.38
CA LEU A 70 -14.71 8.31 -0.97
C LEU A 70 -16.15 8.74 -1.20
N TYR A 71 -17.11 8.04 -0.61
CA TYR A 71 -18.52 8.45 -0.67
C TYR A 71 -18.72 9.81 0.00
N ARG A 72 -18.15 10.00 1.21
CA ARG A 72 -18.23 11.29 1.93
C ARG A 72 -17.60 12.43 1.15
N LEU A 73 -16.42 12.19 0.56
CA LEU A 73 -15.71 13.19 -0.24
C LEU A 73 -16.42 13.50 -1.56
N GLY A 74 -17.00 12.51 -2.22
CA GLY A 74 -17.66 12.71 -3.52
C GLY A 74 -19.07 13.29 -3.42
N ASN A 75 -19.79 13.02 -2.32
CA ASN A 75 -21.19 13.45 -2.16
C ASN A 75 -21.37 14.52 -1.10
N PHE A 76 -20.32 14.90 -0.36
CA PHE A 76 -20.37 15.81 0.79
C PHE A 76 -21.47 15.43 1.81
N ALA A 77 -21.74 14.11 1.94
CA ALA A 77 -22.82 13.57 2.76
C ALA A 77 -22.29 12.54 3.76
N PRO A 78 -22.85 12.46 4.97
CA PRO A 78 -22.50 11.43 5.94
C PRO A 78 -22.94 10.06 5.47
N VAL A 79 -22.18 9.03 5.83
CA VAL A 79 -22.60 7.62 5.67
C VAL A 79 -23.38 7.24 6.92
N SER A 80 -24.63 6.84 6.75
CA SER A 80 -25.44 6.25 7.83
C SER A 80 -25.17 4.76 7.91
N GLN A 81 -24.77 4.29 9.08
CA GLN A 81 -24.48 2.89 9.34
C GLN A 81 -24.90 2.53 10.75
N THR A 82 -25.60 1.42 10.90
CA THR A 82 -25.99 0.86 12.19
C THR A 82 -25.22 -0.43 12.42
N TRP A 83 -24.41 -0.46 13.45
CA TRP A 83 -23.73 -1.67 13.89
C TRP A 83 -24.59 -2.44 14.86
N VAL A 84 -24.57 -3.75 14.72
CA VAL A 84 -25.20 -4.70 15.65
C VAL A 84 -24.14 -5.69 16.11
N ASP A 85 -24.26 -6.14 17.36
CA ASP A 85 -23.34 -7.13 17.90
C ASP A 85 -23.50 -8.48 17.21
N ASP A 86 -22.44 -9.26 17.18
CA ASP A 86 -22.41 -10.57 16.53
C ASP A 86 -23.46 -11.54 17.09
N ASN A 87 -23.78 -11.46 18.38
CA ASN A 87 -24.80 -12.24 19.07
C ASN A 87 -26.25 -11.86 18.65
N GLN A 88 -26.45 -10.67 18.10
CA GLN A 88 -27.74 -10.21 17.59
C GLN A 88 -28.00 -10.65 16.15
N ILE A 89 -26.97 -11.14 15.45
CA ILE A 89 -27.08 -11.65 14.09
C ILE A 89 -27.39 -13.15 14.14
N SER A 90 -28.52 -13.55 13.54
CA SER A 90 -28.90 -14.95 13.48
C SER A 90 -27.82 -15.81 12.85
N VAL A 91 -27.53 -16.97 13.46
CA VAL A 91 -26.57 -17.94 12.93
C VAL A 91 -26.96 -18.43 11.52
N ASN A 92 -28.27 -18.45 11.21
CA ASN A 92 -28.75 -18.83 9.89
C ASN A 92 -28.38 -17.80 8.82
N VAL A 93 -28.40 -16.50 9.14
CA VAL A 93 -27.95 -15.44 8.24
C VAL A 93 -26.46 -15.58 7.96
N LYS A 94 -25.64 -15.83 8.99
CA LYS A 94 -24.18 -16.06 8.84
C LYS A 94 -23.91 -17.27 7.94
N ARG A 95 -24.62 -18.38 8.17
CA ARG A 95 -24.49 -19.60 7.35
C ARG A 95 -24.95 -19.39 5.91
N ALA A 96 -26.04 -18.67 5.71
CA ALA A 96 -26.54 -18.34 4.38
C ALA A 96 -25.54 -17.48 3.60
N ALA A 97 -24.94 -16.47 4.25
CA ALA A 97 -23.90 -15.63 3.65
C ALA A 97 -22.67 -16.46 3.22
N ILE A 98 -22.20 -17.36 4.08
CA ILE A 98 -21.08 -18.26 3.74
C ILE A 98 -21.46 -19.18 2.57
N ALA A 99 -22.63 -19.80 2.63
CA ALA A 99 -23.07 -20.74 1.59
C ALA A 99 -23.27 -20.06 0.22
N SER A 100 -23.72 -18.80 0.20
CA SER A 100 -23.98 -18.08 -1.05
C SER A 100 -22.74 -17.43 -1.66
N GLU A 101 -21.83 -16.91 -0.82
CA GLU A 101 -20.69 -16.10 -1.27
C GLU A 101 -19.38 -16.90 -1.34
N ASP A 102 -19.22 -17.88 -0.44
CA ASP A 102 -17.94 -18.59 -0.27
C ASP A 102 -18.15 -19.93 0.44
N ALA A 103 -18.82 -20.86 -0.24
CA ALA A 103 -19.19 -22.16 0.34
C ALA A 103 -18.00 -22.96 0.91
N ASN A 104 -16.79 -22.67 0.46
CA ASN A 104 -15.55 -23.33 0.90
C ASN A 104 -14.75 -22.51 1.94
N PHE A 105 -15.37 -21.50 2.54
CA PHE A 105 -14.72 -20.48 3.42
C PHE A 105 -13.84 -21.08 4.51
N ILE A 106 -14.23 -22.20 5.10
CA ILE A 106 -13.47 -22.85 6.20
C ILE A 106 -12.25 -23.65 5.73
N ASN A 107 -12.12 -23.91 4.42
CA ASN A 107 -11.10 -24.79 3.87
C ASN A 107 -9.97 -24.02 3.15
N HIS A 108 -10.00 -22.69 3.15
CA HIS A 108 -8.95 -21.88 2.54
C HIS A 108 -8.50 -20.71 3.44
N ALA A 109 -7.32 -20.19 3.20
CA ALA A 109 -6.72 -19.08 3.96
C ALA A 109 -6.91 -17.73 3.22
N GLY A 110 -8.15 -17.41 2.83
CA GLY A 110 -8.49 -16.13 2.19
C GLY A 110 -8.62 -16.17 0.67
N PHE A 111 -8.03 -17.16 -0.02
CA PHE A 111 -8.13 -17.38 -1.46
C PHE A 111 -8.57 -18.83 -1.73
N ASP A 112 -9.69 -19.02 -2.42
CA ASP A 112 -10.13 -20.32 -2.94
C ASP A 112 -9.67 -20.46 -4.40
N VAL A 113 -8.45 -20.98 -4.59
CA VAL A 113 -7.85 -21.16 -5.93
C VAL A 113 -8.71 -22.08 -6.78
N GLN A 114 -9.25 -23.16 -6.20
CA GLN A 114 -10.10 -24.10 -6.92
C GLN A 114 -11.43 -23.45 -7.32
N GLY A 115 -12.02 -22.66 -6.46
CA GLY A 115 -13.22 -21.88 -6.74
C GLY A 115 -13.02 -20.87 -7.87
N ILE A 116 -11.87 -20.20 -7.89
CA ILE A 116 -11.49 -19.25 -8.96
C ILE A 116 -11.35 -19.99 -10.30
N GLU A 117 -10.64 -21.13 -10.35
CA GLU A 117 -10.50 -21.93 -11.57
C GLU A 117 -11.84 -22.43 -12.09
N ASN A 118 -12.70 -22.89 -11.20
CA ASN A 118 -14.03 -23.37 -11.56
C ASN A 118 -14.90 -22.24 -12.11
N ALA A 119 -14.83 -21.04 -11.54
CA ALA A 119 -15.53 -19.86 -12.03
C ALA A 119 -15.03 -19.46 -13.43
N ILE A 120 -13.72 -19.47 -13.67
CA ILE A 120 -13.12 -19.18 -14.98
C ILE A 120 -13.64 -20.17 -16.02
N LYS A 121 -13.52 -21.47 -15.77
CA LYS A 121 -13.99 -22.53 -16.68
C LYS A 121 -15.50 -22.42 -17.00
N LYS A 122 -16.30 -22.05 -16.01
CA LYS A 122 -17.74 -21.84 -16.16
C LYS A 122 -18.05 -20.62 -17.03
N ASN A 123 -17.34 -19.53 -16.83
CA ASN A 123 -17.46 -18.29 -17.60
C ASN A 123 -17.01 -18.47 -19.05
N GLU A 124 -15.93 -19.20 -19.29
CA GLU A 124 -15.47 -19.56 -20.64
C GLU A 124 -16.52 -20.36 -21.40
N LYS A 125 -17.10 -21.39 -20.75
CA LYS A 125 -18.17 -22.21 -21.37
C LYS A 125 -19.43 -21.39 -21.66
N ALA A 126 -19.75 -20.41 -20.79
CA ALA A 126 -20.95 -19.58 -20.98
C ALA A 126 -20.74 -18.43 -21.97
N GLY A 127 -19.51 -18.12 -22.37
CA GLY A 127 -19.18 -16.95 -23.19
C GLY A 127 -19.46 -15.62 -22.48
N ALA A 128 -19.75 -15.64 -21.18
CA ALA A 128 -20.10 -14.47 -20.36
C ALA A 128 -19.73 -14.70 -18.90
N ILE A 129 -19.67 -13.62 -18.11
CA ILE A 129 -19.44 -13.71 -16.65
C ILE A 129 -20.74 -14.23 -16.00
N SER A 130 -20.77 -15.53 -15.69
CA SER A 130 -21.89 -16.25 -15.06
C SER A 130 -21.59 -16.74 -13.64
N ALA A 131 -20.32 -16.76 -13.24
CA ALA A 131 -19.90 -17.18 -11.91
C ALA A 131 -18.79 -16.27 -11.37
N GLY A 132 -18.87 -15.94 -10.08
CA GLY A 132 -17.81 -15.28 -9.31
C GLY A 132 -16.92 -16.31 -8.64
N GLY A 133 -15.61 -16.00 -8.52
CA GLY A 133 -14.65 -16.82 -7.78
C GLY A 133 -14.03 -16.05 -6.61
N SER A 134 -14.65 -14.94 -6.17
CA SER A 134 -14.12 -14.14 -5.07
C SER A 134 -14.59 -14.67 -3.72
N THR A 135 -13.68 -14.79 -2.77
CA THR A 135 -13.98 -15.19 -1.40
C THR A 135 -14.50 -14.02 -0.55
N ILE A 136 -15.13 -14.32 0.59
CA ILE A 136 -15.56 -13.31 1.58
C ILE A 136 -14.36 -12.45 2.02
N SER A 137 -13.20 -13.07 2.27
CA SER A 137 -11.98 -12.37 2.66
C SER A 137 -11.50 -11.38 1.60
N GLN A 138 -11.52 -11.76 0.33
CA GLN A 138 -11.18 -10.87 -0.79
C GLN A 138 -12.16 -9.72 -0.94
N GLN A 139 -13.48 -9.98 -0.78
CA GLN A 139 -14.49 -8.95 -0.81
C GLN A 139 -14.33 -7.96 0.33
N LEU A 140 -14.05 -8.45 1.55
CA LEU A 140 -13.79 -7.61 2.71
C LEU A 140 -12.57 -6.72 2.49
N ALA A 141 -11.43 -7.30 2.08
CA ALA A 141 -10.20 -6.55 1.81
C ALA A 141 -10.42 -5.47 0.73
N LYS A 142 -11.12 -5.81 -0.35
CA LYS A 142 -11.48 -4.86 -1.39
C LYS A 142 -12.31 -3.69 -0.83
N ASN A 143 -13.31 -3.96 -0.01
CA ASN A 143 -14.20 -2.93 0.52
C ASN A 143 -13.53 -2.05 1.56
N LEU A 144 -12.56 -2.57 2.31
CA LEU A 144 -11.81 -1.80 3.30
C LEU A 144 -10.76 -0.89 2.68
N PHE A 145 -9.99 -1.41 1.72
CA PHE A 145 -8.76 -0.77 1.26
C PHE A 145 -8.78 -0.25 -0.18
N LEU A 146 -9.67 -0.78 -1.05
CA LEU A 146 -9.70 -0.38 -2.45
C LEU A 146 -10.82 0.61 -2.74
N SER A 147 -10.56 1.52 -3.68
CA SER A 147 -11.55 2.47 -4.14
C SER A 147 -12.39 1.92 -5.30
N LYS A 148 -13.64 2.36 -5.41
CA LYS A 148 -14.51 2.08 -6.57
C LYS A 148 -13.87 2.57 -7.89
N PHE A 149 -13.04 3.61 -7.83
CA PHE A 149 -12.30 4.14 -8.97
C PHE A 149 -11.34 3.11 -9.58
N LEU A 150 -10.59 2.37 -8.74
CA LEU A 150 -9.72 1.28 -9.20
C LEU A 150 -10.52 0.12 -9.79
N SER A 151 -11.66 -0.22 -9.17
CA SER A 151 -12.54 -1.28 -9.64
C SER A 151 -13.14 -0.98 -11.02
N ASN A 152 -13.65 0.22 -11.24
CA ASN A 152 -14.26 0.61 -12.52
C ASN A 152 -13.24 0.69 -13.66
N ASN A 153 -12.03 1.20 -13.39
CA ASN A 153 -10.97 1.27 -14.40
C ASN A 153 -10.45 -0.11 -14.82
N LEU A 154 -10.42 -1.08 -13.89
CA LEU A 154 -10.07 -2.46 -14.21
C LEU A 154 -11.15 -3.15 -15.06
N LEU A 155 -12.43 -2.90 -14.76
CA LEU A 155 -13.57 -3.48 -15.48
C LEU A 155 -13.79 -2.86 -16.87
N LEU A 156 -13.51 -1.56 -17.03
CA LEU A 156 -13.65 -0.87 -18.32
C LEU A 156 -12.53 -1.23 -19.30
N LYS A 157 -11.36 -1.66 -18.81
CA LYS A 157 -10.25 -2.08 -19.67
C LYS A 157 -10.48 -3.44 -20.37
N ASN A 158 -11.40 -4.24 -19.85
CA ASN A 158 -11.75 -5.57 -20.39
C ASN A 158 -12.99 -5.57 -21.30
N LYS A 159 -13.51 -4.38 -21.66
CA LYS A 159 -14.65 -4.23 -22.59
C LYS A 159 -14.26 -3.76 -23.99
N LYS A 160 -13.00 -4.00 -24.41
CA LYS A 160 -12.58 -3.80 -25.81
C LYS A 160 -12.23 -5.11 -26.44
#